data_ba104d455f1fd5cd324f906ee5e4ce37
#
_entry.id   ba104d455f1fd5cd324f906ee5e4ce37
#
_cell.length_a   1.000
_cell.length_b   1.000
_cell.length_c   1.000
_cell.angle_alpha   90.00
_cell.angle_beta   90.00
_cell.angle_gamma   90.00
#
_symmetry.space_group_name_H-M   'P 1'
#
loop_
_entity.id
_entity.type
_entity.pdbx_description
1 polymer ?
#
loop_
_entity_poly.entity_id
_entity_poly.type
_entity_poly.pdbx_seq_one_letter_code
_entity_poly.pdbx_strand_id
1 'polypeptide(L)'
;MSSPPPEIDARTAKWLPWLVAMSFFMQMLDGTILNTALPAMARSLGENPLRMQTVVISYLLTMAICIPASGWLTDRVGPRCLMTWSIGLFTLGSLLCALSPNLYFMVGARIIQGAGGALMVPVGRLVILRLYPKEDLVRVLSIIPIPGLFGSLIGPALGGVLVQYVSWHW
;
A
#
# COMPACT_ATOMS: atom_id res chain seq x y z
N MET A 1 -10.71 -18.67 31.21
CA MET A 1 -11.26 -19.55 30.14
C MET A 1 -11.01 -18.82 28.84
N SER A 2 -9.94 -19.20 28.13
CA SER A 2 -9.62 -18.65 26.82
C SER A 2 -10.55 -19.32 25.80
N SER A 3 -11.39 -18.54 25.14
CA SER A 3 -12.16 -19.01 23.99
C SER A 3 -11.18 -19.61 22.96
N PRO A 4 -11.52 -20.76 22.34
CA PRO A 4 -10.67 -21.32 21.30
C PRO A 4 -10.50 -20.29 20.18
N PRO A 5 -9.32 -20.21 19.56
CA PRO A 5 -9.10 -19.32 18.43
C PRO A 5 -10.14 -19.63 17.33
N PRO A 6 -10.65 -18.63 16.63
CA PRO A 6 -11.63 -18.85 15.56
C PRO A 6 -11.02 -19.83 14.55
N GLU A 7 -11.71 -20.94 14.30
CA GLU A 7 -11.36 -21.89 13.25
C GLU A 7 -11.36 -21.14 11.92
N ILE A 8 -10.17 -20.84 11.42
CA ILE A 8 -10.03 -20.25 10.11
C ILE A 8 -10.04 -21.40 9.11
N ASP A 9 -10.92 -21.26 8.14
CA ASP A 9 -10.97 -22.14 6.99
C ASP A 9 -9.53 -22.30 6.44
N ALA A 10 -9.06 -23.53 6.34
CA ALA A 10 -7.70 -23.88 5.89
C ALA A 10 -7.34 -23.18 4.55
N ARG A 11 -8.36 -22.87 3.76
CA ARG A 11 -8.24 -22.12 2.52
C ARG A 11 -7.84 -20.66 2.76
N THR A 12 -8.44 -20.00 3.73
CA THR A 12 -8.13 -18.61 4.12
C THR A 12 -6.71 -18.51 4.68
N ALA A 13 -6.31 -19.44 5.53
CA ALA A 13 -4.96 -19.48 6.08
C ALA A 13 -3.90 -19.56 4.97
N LYS A 14 -4.09 -20.43 3.97
CA LYS A 14 -3.13 -20.61 2.87
C LYS A 14 -2.93 -19.36 2.01
N TRP A 15 -3.99 -18.57 1.76
CA TRP A 15 -3.92 -17.42 0.85
C TRP A 15 -3.56 -16.11 1.55
N LEU A 16 -3.70 -16.02 2.86
CA LEU A 16 -3.47 -14.79 3.62
C LEU A 16 -2.05 -14.22 3.45
N PRO A 17 -0.95 -15.00 3.55
CA PRO A 17 0.40 -14.48 3.35
C PRO A 17 0.59 -13.88 1.96
N TRP A 18 0.01 -14.50 0.94
CA TRP A 18 0.06 -14.01 -0.43
C TRP A 18 -0.71 -12.71 -0.64
N LEU A 19 -1.87 -12.57 -0.01
CA LEU A 19 -2.63 -11.30 -0.03
C LEU A 19 -1.83 -10.16 0.59
N VAL A 20 -1.17 -10.41 1.74
CA VAL A 20 -0.34 -9.40 2.39
C VAL A 20 0.91 -9.10 1.55
N ALA A 21 1.53 -10.12 0.98
CA ALA A 21 2.69 -9.97 0.11
C ALA A 21 2.37 -9.18 -1.16
N MET A 22 1.22 -9.43 -1.79
CA MET A 22 0.74 -8.65 -2.95
C MET A 22 0.40 -7.21 -2.58
N SER A 23 -0.18 -6.98 -1.41
CA SER A 23 -0.40 -5.63 -0.91
C SER A 23 0.90 -4.86 -0.72
N PHE A 24 1.92 -5.52 -0.20
CA PHE A 24 3.25 -4.93 -0.05
C PHE A 24 3.93 -4.67 -1.40
N PHE A 25 3.79 -5.61 -2.36
CA PHE A 25 4.24 -5.42 -3.73
C PHE A 25 3.63 -4.17 -4.36
N MET A 26 2.30 -4.01 -4.27
CA MET A 26 1.59 -2.85 -4.81
C MET A 26 2.06 -1.54 -4.21
N GLN A 27 2.32 -1.49 -2.89
CA GLN A 27 2.84 -0.30 -2.22
C GLN A 27 4.25 0.06 -2.69
N MET A 28 5.13 -0.94 -2.80
CA MET A 28 6.51 -0.73 -3.25
C MET A 28 6.55 -0.29 -4.72
N LEU A 29 5.74 -0.91 -5.55
CA LEU A 29 5.59 -0.57 -6.96
C LEU A 29 5.10 0.87 -7.13
N ASP A 30 4.01 1.24 -6.44
CA ASP A 30 3.43 2.59 -6.46
C ASP A 30 4.45 3.66 -6.08
N GLY A 31 5.18 3.47 -4.99
CA GLY A 31 6.20 4.41 -4.52
C GLY A 31 7.35 4.60 -5.51
N THR A 32 7.79 3.55 -6.17
CA THR A 32 8.90 3.60 -7.12
C THR A 32 8.51 4.13 -8.49
N ILE A 33 7.33 3.77 -8.99
CA ILE A 33 6.76 4.34 -10.23
C ILE A 33 6.56 5.86 -10.07
N LEU A 34 5.97 6.29 -8.94
CA LEU A 34 5.75 7.70 -8.68
C LEU A 34 7.06 8.50 -8.71
N ASN A 35 8.09 8.04 -7.99
CA ASN A 35 9.38 8.73 -7.97
C ASN A 35 9.98 8.90 -9.37
N THR A 36 9.81 7.91 -10.24
CA THR A 36 10.26 7.96 -11.63
C THR A 36 9.41 8.90 -12.48
N ALA A 37 8.10 8.96 -12.24
CA ALA A 37 7.17 9.79 -13.00
C ALA A 37 7.16 11.28 -12.55
N LEU A 38 7.67 11.59 -11.36
CA LEU A 38 7.61 12.91 -10.73
C LEU A 38 8.10 14.06 -11.65
N PRO A 39 9.23 13.94 -12.38
CA PRO A 39 9.68 14.99 -13.29
C PRO A 39 8.75 15.20 -14.49
N ALA A 40 8.10 14.13 -14.99
CA ALA A 40 7.15 14.22 -16.09
C ALA A 40 5.84 14.86 -15.63
N MET A 41 5.37 14.51 -14.43
CA MET A 41 4.21 15.13 -13.78
C MET A 41 4.42 16.62 -13.56
N ALA A 42 5.60 17.03 -13.06
CA ALA A 42 5.96 18.42 -12.84
C ALA A 42 5.85 19.23 -14.14
N ARG A 43 6.40 18.71 -15.23
CA ARG A 43 6.32 19.36 -16.55
C ARG A 43 4.90 19.46 -17.08
N SER A 44 4.13 18.39 -16.94
CA SER A 44 2.74 18.32 -17.42
C SER A 44 1.80 19.27 -16.67
N LEU A 45 1.99 19.40 -15.35
CA LEU A 45 1.17 20.27 -14.49
C LEU A 45 1.70 21.71 -14.41
N GLY A 46 2.82 22.01 -15.07
CA GLY A 46 3.45 23.34 -15.00
C GLY A 46 3.97 23.70 -13.62
N GLU A 47 4.31 22.71 -12.80
CA GLU A 47 4.73 22.88 -11.41
C GLU A 47 6.23 22.71 -11.23
N ASN A 48 6.78 23.33 -10.18
CA ASN A 48 8.17 23.14 -9.81
C ASN A 48 8.40 21.72 -9.26
N PRO A 49 9.44 20.98 -9.71
CA PRO A 49 9.77 19.64 -9.19
C PRO A 49 9.89 19.58 -7.66
N LEU A 50 10.35 20.63 -7.01
CA LEU A 50 10.42 20.72 -5.54
C LEU A 50 9.03 20.73 -4.90
N ARG A 51 8.05 21.40 -5.52
CA ARG A 51 6.66 21.39 -5.04
C ARG A 51 6.00 20.03 -5.25
N MET A 52 6.39 19.30 -6.30
CA MET A 52 5.89 17.95 -6.54
C MET A 52 6.31 16.95 -5.45
N GLN A 53 7.41 17.20 -4.72
CA GLN A 53 7.77 16.37 -3.57
C GLN A 53 6.69 16.33 -2.48
N THR A 54 5.83 17.36 -2.40
CA THR A 54 4.68 17.37 -1.48
C THR A 54 3.74 16.18 -1.71
N VAL A 55 3.67 15.66 -2.93
CA VAL A 55 2.88 14.47 -3.28
C VAL A 55 3.43 13.21 -2.57
N VAL A 56 4.75 13.06 -2.52
CA VAL A 56 5.41 11.96 -1.82
C VAL A 56 5.30 12.16 -0.30
N ILE A 57 5.58 13.36 0.16
CA ILE A 57 5.56 13.70 1.59
C ILE A 57 4.16 13.50 2.18
N SER A 58 3.11 13.93 1.49
CA SER A 58 1.72 13.77 1.96
C SER A 58 1.34 12.28 2.16
N TYR A 59 1.75 11.41 1.26
CA TYR A 59 1.56 9.96 1.37
C TYR A 59 2.32 9.39 2.58
N LEU A 60 3.62 9.68 2.69
CA LEU A 60 4.46 9.18 3.78
C LEU A 60 4.01 9.70 5.15
N LEU A 61 3.63 10.97 5.23
CA LEU A 61 3.12 11.59 6.46
C LEU A 61 1.81 10.93 6.90
N THR A 62 0.88 10.73 5.96
CA THR A 62 -0.38 10.02 6.25
C THR A 62 -0.13 8.60 6.72
N MET A 63 0.79 7.88 6.08
CA MET A 63 1.19 6.54 6.54
C MET A 63 1.74 6.58 7.96
N ALA A 64 2.65 7.51 8.25
CA ALA A 64 3.27 7.63 9.58
C ALA A 64 2.24 7.90 10.69
N ILE A 65 1.20 8.69 10.39
CA ILE A 65 0.11 9.00 11.33
C ILE A 65 -0.84 7.81 11.50
N CYS A 66 -1.16 7.08 10.42
CA CYS A 66 -2.15 6.02 10.45
C CYS A 66 -1.60 4.65 10.93
N ILE A 67 -0.31 4.36 10.72
CA ILE A 67 0.30 3.07 11.14
C ILE A 67 0.11 2.78 12.63
N PRO A 68 0.33 3.71 13.58
CA PRO A 68 0.13 3.44 15.01
C PRO A 68 -1.32 3.08 15.36
N ALA A 69 -2.29 3.61 14.63
CA ALA A 69 -3.71 3.34 14.86
C ALA A 69 -4.16 1.95 14.34
N SER A 70 -3.32 1.28 13.54
CA SER A 70 -3.68 0.02 12.87
C SER A 70 -4.08 -1.10 13.83
N GLY A 71 -3.39 -1.25 14.95
CA GLY A 71 -3.69 -2.28 15.96
C GLY A 71 -5.05 -2.04 16.62
N TRP A 72 -5.27 -0.84 17.16
CA TRP A 72 -6.53 -0.46 17.78
C TRP A 72 -7.72 -0.58 16.81
N LEU A 73 -7.53 -0.13 15.57
CA LEU A 73 -8.56 -0.19 14.55
C LEU A 73 -8.90 -1.63 14.15
N THR A 74 -7.88 -2.50 14.11
CA THR A 74 -8.07 -3.95 13.84
C THR A 74 -8.90 -4.61 14.93
N ASP A 75 -8.67 -4.26 16.19
CA ASP A 75 -9.42 -4.83 17.32
C ASP A 75 -10.89 -4.35 17.33
N ARG A 76 -11.14 -3.13 16.87
CA ARG A 76 -12.48 -2.53 16.90
C ARG A 76 -13.34 -2.89 15.70
N VAL A 77 -12.80 -2.90 14.49
CA VAL A 77 -13.52 -3.09 13.23
C VAL A 77 -13.44 -4.54 12.74
N GLY A 78 -12.42 -5.23 13.18
CA GLY A 78 -12.08 -6.57 12.72
C GLY A 78 -11.14 -6.57 11.49
N PRO A 79 -10.23 -7.56 11.42
CA PRO A 79 -9.16 -7.56 10.44
C PRO A 79 -9.64 -7.71 8.99
N ARG A 80 -10.68 -8.51 8.76
CA ARG A 80 -11.24 -8.72 7.40
C ARG A 80 -11.83 -7.44 6.84
N CYS A 81 -12.68 -6.79 7.62
CA CYS A 81 -13.33 -5.54 7.23
C CYS A 81 -12.27 -4.45 6.99
N LEU A 82 -11.33 -4.30 7.93
CA LEU A 82 -10.27 -3.30 7.82
C LEU A 82 -9.37 -3.52 6.62
N MET A 83 -8.99 -4.76 6.31
CA MET A 83 -8.18 -5.09 5.13
C MET A 83 -8.92 -4.72 3.82
N THR A 84 -10.23 -5.02 3.75
CA THR A 84 -11.05 -4.68 2.58
C THR A 84 -11.13 -3.16 2.39
N TRP A 85 -11.39 -2.41 3.46
CA TRP A 85 -11.39 -0.94 3.43
C TRP A 85 -10.02 -0.36 3.05
N SER A 86 -8.94 -0.94 3.55
CA SER A 86 -7.58 -0.49 3.26
C SER A 86 -7.25 -0.64 1.77
N ILE A 87 -7.56 -1.80 1.19
CA ILE A 87 -7.38 -2.05 -0.24
C ILE A 87 -8.28 -1.12 -1.06
N GLY A 88 -9.54 -0.95 -0.65
CA GLY A 88 -10.48 -0.04 -1.31
C GLY A 88 -10.01 1.40 -1.33
N LEU A 89 -9.56 1.94 -0.17
CA LEU A 89 -9.02 3.29 -0.05
C LEU A 89 -7.73 3.47 -0.88
N PHE A 90 -6.84 2.49 -0.84
CA PHE A 90 -5.61 2.53 -1.63
C PHE A 90 -5.92 2.58 -3.13
N THR A 91 -6.81 1.71 -3.61
CA THR A 91 -7.23 1.66 -5.01
C THR A 91 -7.94 2.96 -5.43
N LEU A 92 -8.86 3.44 -4.60
CA LEU A 92 -9.55 4.73 -4.84
C LEU A 92 -8.55 5.88 -4.92
N GLY A 93 -7.62 5.97 -3.97
CA GLY A 93 -6.57 6.99 -3.98
C GLY A 93 -5.70 6.91 -5.23
N SER A 94 -5.34 5.71 -5.67
CA SER A 94 -4.58 5.49 -6.91
C SER A 94 -5.36 5.98 -8.14
N LEU A 95 -6.65 5.65 -8.26
CA LEU A 95 -7.52 6.14 -9.33
C LEU A 95 -7.65 7.67 -9.32
N LEU A 96 -7.81 8.26 -8.15
CA LEU A 96 -7.86 9.72 -8.01
C LEU A 96 -6.53 10.37 -8.41
N CYS A 97 -5.39 9.76 -8.09
CA CYS A 97 -4.08 10.24 -8.57
C CYS A 97 -4.00 10.23 -10.09
N ALA A 98 -4.46 9.15 -10.73
CA ALA A 98 -4.49 9.04 -12.20
C ALA A 98 -5.39 10.09 -12.86
N LEU A 99 -6.45 10.52 -12.20
CA LEU A 99 -7.40 11.52 -12.69
C LEU A 99 -7.07 12.95 -12.24
N SER A 100 -5.93 13.17 -11.61
CA SER A 100 -5.63 14.46 -10.98
C SER A 100 -5.36 15.58 -12.00
N PRO A 101 -6.13 16.68 -11.96
CA PRO A 101 -5.95 17.82 -12.86
C PRO A 101 -4.89 18.82 -12.37
N ASN A 102 -4.51 18.77 -11.10
CA ASN A 102 -3.56 19.69 -10.49
C ASN A 102 -2.88 19.09 -9.25
N LEU A 103 -1.82 19.77 -8.78
CA LEU A 103 -1.02 19.35 -7.62
C LEU A 103 -1.85 19.17 -6.35
N TYR A 104 -2.76 20.08 -6.03
CA TYR A 104 -3.53 20.02 -4.78
C TYR A 104 -4.49 18.83 -4.74
N PHE A 105 -5.13 18.54 -5.87
CA PHE A 105 -5.99 17.36 -6.00
C PHE A 105 -5.15 16.07 -5.84
N MET A 106 -3.97 16.02 -6.45
CA MET A 106 -3.06 14.90 -6.34
C MET A 106 -2.60 14.68 -4.88
N VAL A 107 -2.27 15.74 -4.15
CA VAL A 107 -1.93 15.67 -2.71
C VAL A 107 -3.10 15.10 -1.92
N GLY A 108 -4.33 15.53 -2.16
CA GLY A 108 -5.53 14.98 -1.52
C GLY A 108 -5.73 13.50 -1.83
N ALA A 109 -5.55 13.10 -3.08
CA ALA A 109 -5.61 11.70 -3.51
C ALA A 109 -4.55 10.84 -2.81
N ARG A 110 -3.34 11.37 -2.63
CA ARG A 110 -2.24 10.71 -1.90
C ARG A 110 -2.50 10.54 -0.41
N ILE A 111 -3.20 11.48 0.21
CA ILE A 111 -3.63 11.33 1.61
C ILE A 111 -4.61 10.14 1.72
N ILE A 112 -5.59 10.05 0.83
CA ILE A 112 -6.54 8.93 0.81
C ILE A 112 -5.82 7.61 0.58
N GLN A 113 -4.92 7.56 -0.40
CA GLN A 113 -4.12 6.38 -0.72
C GLN A 113 -3.20 5.98 0.44
N GLY A 114 -2.55 6.96 1.09
CA GLY A 114 -1.69 6.75 2.24
C GLY A 114 -2.44 6.18 3.44
N ALA A 115 -3.67 6.62 3.70
CA ALA A 115 -4.53 6.07 4.75
C ALA A 115 -4.86 4.59 4.50
N GLY A 116 -5.17 4.21 3.25
CA GLY A 116 -5.34 2.81 2.85
C GLY A 116 -4.05 2.01 2.99
N GLY A 117 -2.96 2.49 2.39
CA GLY A 117 -1.66 1.82 2.39
C GLY A 117 -1.10 1.58 3.80
N ALA A 118 -1.28 2.54 4.71
CA ALA A 118 -0.81 2.45 6.09
C ALA A 118 -1.33 1.22 6.86
N LEU A 119 -2.49 0.73 6.50
CA LEU A 119 -3.18 -0.35 7.22
C LEU A 119 -2.95 -1.73 6.59
N MET A 120 -2.67 -1.80 5.29
CA MET A 120 -2.59 -3.08 4.57
C MET A 120 -1.57 -4.06 5.16
N VAL A 121 -0.31 -3.63 5.30
CA VAL A 121 0.78 -4.50 5.77
C VAL A 121 0.72 -4.76 7.27
N PRO A 122 0.54 -3.75 8.16
CA PRO A 122 0.44 -3.99 9.60
C PRO A 122 -0.75 -4.87 9.98
N VAL A 123 -1.93 -4.63 9.38
CA VAL A 123 -3.13 -5.45 9.64
C VAL A 123 -2.91 -6.89 9.17
N GLY A 124 -2.39 -7.07 7.96
CA GLY A 124 -2.08 -8.41 7.45
C GLY A 124 -1.06 -9.16 8.31
N ARG A 125 0.02 -8.47 8.74
CA ARG A 125 1.01 -9.04 9.65
C ARG A 125 0.42 -9.41 11.00
N LEU A 126 -0.44 -8.55 11.57
CA LEU A 126 -1.12 -8.82 12.84
C LEU A 126 -2.01 -10.07 12.74
N VAL A 127 -2.74 -10.22 11.65
CA VAL A 127 -3.56 -11.41 11.41
C VAL A 127 -2.70 -12.67 11.32
N ILE A 128 -1.60 -12.64 10.59
CA ILE A 128 -0.66 -13.77 10.51
C ILE A 128 -0.13 -14.14 11.89
N LEU A 129 0.29 -13.16 12.70
CA LEU A 129 0.79 -13.40 14.06
C LEU A 129 -0.26 -14.05 14.98
N ARG A 130 -1.55 -13.80 14.75
CA ARG A 130 -2.65 -14.37 15.55
C ARG A 130 -3.06 -15.78 15.08
N LEU A 131 -2.78 -16.14 13.82
CA LEU A 131 -3.30 -17.34 13.18
C LEU A 131 -2.30 -18.49 13.10
N TYR A 132 -1.04 -18.17 12.94
CA TYR A 132 -0.01 -19.17 12.71
C TYR A 132 0.69 -19.55 14.00
N PRO A 133 1.01 -20.85 14.19
CA PRO A 133 1.84 -21.30 15.31
C PRO A 133 3.23 -20.67 15.22
N LYS A 134 3.90 -20.53 16.38
CA LYS A 134 5.19 -19.84 16.48
C LYS A 134 6.26 -20.44 15.58
N GLU A 135 6.20 -21.74 15.35
CA GLU A 135 7.14 -22.51 14.54
C GLU A 135 7.10 -22.11 13.07
N ASP A 136 5.91 -21.75 12.56
CA ASP A 136 5.71 -21.39 11.15
C ASP A 136 5.82 -19.87 10.88
N LEU A 137 5.77 -19.04 11.92
CA LEU A 137 5.74 -17.57 11.77
C LEU A 137 6.95 -17.03 10.99
N VAL A 138 8.15 -17.54 11.27
CA VAL A 138 9.37 -17.08 10.59
C VAL A 138 9.26 -17.35 9.09
N ARG A 139 8.83 -18.55 8.73
CA ARG A 139 8.65 -18.96 7.34
C ARG A 139 7.59 -18.11 6.63
N VAL A 140 6.44 -17.92 7.26
CA VAL A 140 5.31 -17.17 6.67
C VAL A 140 5.64 -15.68 6.54
N LEU A 141 6.24 -15.08 7.57
CA LEU A 141 6.61 -13.66 7.55
C LEU A 141 7.75 -13.37 6.56
N SER A 142 8.63 -14.33 6.26
CA SER A 142 9.70 -14.15 5.27
C SER A 142 9.20 -14.12 3.82
N ILE A 143 7.99 -14.61 3.54
CA ILE A 143 7.38 -14.56 2.20
C ILE A 143 6.92 -13.14 1.85
N ILE A 144 6.48 -12.35 2.83
CA ILE A 144 5.87 -11.03 2.59
C ILE A 144 6.82 -10.04 1.90
N PRO A 145 8.10 -9.89 2.28
CA PRO A 145 9.00 -8.94 1.65
C PRO A 145 9.39 -9.29 0.21
N ILE A 146 9.34 -10.56 -0.17
CA ILE A 146 9.85 -11.04 -1.46
C ILE A 146 9.18 -10.32 -2.65
N PRO A 147 7.84 -10.32 -2.79
CA PRO A 147 7.19 -9.58 -3.88
C PRO A 147 7.46 -8.07 -3.79
N GLY A 148 7.56 -7.50 -2.59
CA GLY A 148 7.88 -6.08 -2.40
C GLY A 148 9.24 -5.69 -2.98
N LEU A 149 10.25 -6.52 -2.84
CA LEU A 149 11.56 -6.32 -3.47
C LEU A 149 11.44 -6.30 -5.01
N PHE A 150 10.66 -7.22 -5.58
CA PHE A 150 10.39 -7.20 -7.02
C PHE A 150 9.64 -5.93 -7.45
N GLY A 151 8.68 -5.45 -6.66
CA GLY A 151 8.00 -4.17 -6.90
C GLY A 151 8.97 -3.00 -6.98
N SER A 152 9.91 -2.92 -6.04
CA SER A 152 10.93 -1.88 -6.03
C SER A 152 11.92 -1.97 -7.21
N LEU A 153 12.23 -3.18 -7.65
CA LEU A 153 13.16 -3.41 -8.77
C LEU A 153 12.51 -3.10 -10.12
N ILE A 154 11.26 -3.53 -10.30
CA ILE A 154 10.53 -3.40 -11.57
C ILE A 154 9.92 -2.00 -11.72
N GLY A 155 9.57 -1.35 -10.61
CA GLY A 155 8.88 -0.06 -10.59
C GLY A 155 9.53 1.04 -11.43
N PRO A 156 10.83 1.30 -11.30
CA PRO A 156 11.50 2.32 -12.11
C PRO A 156 11.47 2.02 -13.62
N ALA A 157 11.62 0.75 -14.00
CA ALA A 157 11.55 0.33 -15.40
C ALA A 157 10.14 0.51 -15.95
N LEU A 158 9.12 0.05 -15.24
CA LEU A 158 7.71 0.24 -15.63
C LEU A 158 7.34 1.72 -15.65
N GLY A 159 7.72 2.49 -14.63
CA GLY A 159 7.47 3.92 -14.59
C GLY A 159 8.10 4.67 -15.75
N GLY A 160 9.34 4.34 -16.09
CA GLY A 160 10.04 4.93 -17.26
C GLY A 160 9.34 4.62 -18.58
N VAL A 161 8.93 3.37 -18.79
CA VAL A 161 8.19 2.94 -20.00
C VAL A 161 6.82 3.63 -20.08
N LEU A 162 6.06 3.64 -18.99
CA LEU A 162 4.75 4.28 -18.95
C LEU A 162 4.82 5.78 -19.26
N VAL A 163 5.77 6.48 -18.65
CA VAL A 163 5.98 7.93 -18.89
C VAL A 163 6.41 8.22 -20.31
N GLN A 164 7.21 7.34 -20.93
CA GLN A 164 7.75 7.55 -22.27
C GLN A 164 6.76 7.23 -23.38
N TYR A 165 5.98 6.16 -23.24
CA TYR A 165 5.16 5.62 -24.35
C TYR A 165 3.65 5.80 -24.16
N VAL A 166 3.18 6.05 -22.97
CA VAL A 166 1.73 6.14 -22.70
C VAL A 166 1.39 7.49 -22.09
N SER A 167 1.46 7.63 -20.79
CA SER A 167 1.21 8.86 -20.02
C SER A 167 1.48 8.57 -18.55
N TRP A 168 1.86 9.59 -17.78
CA TRP A 168 2.04 9.49 -16.35
C TRP A 168 0.73 9.25 -15.57
N HIS A 169 -0.42 9.39 -16.20
CA HIS A 169 -1.75 9.15 -15.59
C HIS A 169 -2.03 7.66 -15.37
N TRP A 170 -1.33 6.75 -16.04
CA TRP A 170 -1.49 5.29 -15.94
C TRP A 170 -0.39 4.66 -15.11
#